data_cd71840fe2abf86aac09817da33ca4be
#
_entry.id   cd71840fe2abf86aac09817da33ca4be
#
_cell.length_a   1.000
_cell.length_b   1.000
_cell.length_c   1.000
_cell.angle_alpha   90.00
_cell.angle_beta   90.00
_cell.angle_gamma   90.00
#
_symmetry.space_group_name_H-M   'P 1'
#
loop_
_entity.id
_entity.type
_entity.pdbx_description
1 polymer ?
#
loop_
_entity_poly.entity_id
_entity_poly.type
_entity_poly.pdbx_seq_one_letter_code
_entity_poly.pdbx_strand_id
1 'polypeptide(L)'
;IKSIVNAFNFSKVKVYDRNKENSQDTSSTESVMLEYLNSSIISNEDTFMLVQATSPFTQSIHFNEGLELFNKHDSVLSCCRSKRFSWKNGKALNYDIYNRPRRQDFDGTLIENGAFYISSVEAIKETKNRISGNIGIYEMPEYTYTEIDEPEDWIVAESLMKRFILNNEVKDFSNIKLFLSDVDGVLTDAGMYYTEQGDEFKKFCTYDGMGFQLLQKTGVKVGILTTEDKELNRRRAKKLGLDFDFHGAKDKLQIVKDLCIKENITLSEVAYIGDDVNCFGLLSHVGIAACPNNAVDKIKAIPNIMQLKRNGGDGVVREFVELFLS
;
A
#
# COMPACT_ATOMS: atom_id res chain seq x y z
N ILE A 1 -18.66 -1.49 10.97
CA ILE A 1 -18.37 -0.98 9.63
C ILE A 1 -18.78 0.49 9.52
N LYS A 2 -20.05 0.88 9.74
CA LYS A 2 -20.56 2.27 9.59
C LYS A 2 -19.71 3.31 10.32
N SER A 3 -19.35 3.08 11.58
CA SER A 3 -18.49 4.00 12.36
C SER A 3 -17.08 4.16 11.76
N ILE A 4 -16.53 3.08 11.23
CA ILE A 4 -15.20 3.09 10.58
C ILE A 4 -15.27 3.90 9.29
N VAL A 5 -16.26 3.64 8.43
CA VAL A 5 -16.42 4.37 7.16
C VAL A 5 -16.63 5.86 7.39
N ASN A 6 -17.48 6.22 8.36
CA ASN A 6 -17.73 7.62 8.71
C ASN A 6 -16.50 8.33 9.27
N ALA A 7 -15.58 7.62 9.93
CA ALA A 7 -14.35 8.18 10.47
C ALA A 7 -13.38 8.68 9.39
N PHE A 8 -13.44 8.15 8.16
CA PHE A 8 -12.65 8.64 7.04
C PHE A 8 -13.10 10.01 6.51
N ASN A 9 -14.32 10.44 6.80
CA ASN A 9 -14.88 11.76 6.44
C ASN A 9 -14.73 12.13 4.94
N PHE A 10 -14.88 11.17 4.04
CA PHE A 10 -14.88 11.43 2.60
C PHE A 10 -16.23 11.99 2.15
N SER A 11 -16.25 13.21 1.56
CA SER A 11 -17.47 13.90 1.17
C SER A 11 -18.34 13.16 0.14
N LYS A 12 -17.74 12.32 -0.69
CA LYS A 12 -18.42 11.49 -1.71
C LYS A 12 -18.90 10.14 -1.20
N VAL A 13 -18.50 9.73 0.00
CA VAL A 13 -18.85 8.41 0.58
C VAL A 13 -20.08 8.57 1.45
N LYS A 14 -21.11 7.74 1.18
CA LYS A 14 -22.34 7.67 1.96
C LYS A 14 -22.57 6.24 2.42
N VAL A 15 -22.98 6.07 3.67
CA VAL A 15 -23.37 4.78 4.21
C VAL A 15 -24.86 4.59 4.01
N TYR A 16 -25.26 3.52 3.35
CA TYR A 16 -26.64 3.10 3.18
C TYR A 16 -26.97 1.97 4.14
N ASP A 17 -28.00 2.14 4.95
CA ASP A 17 -28.49 1.12 5.87
C ASP A 17 -29.55 0.26 5.14
N ARG A 18 -29.25 -1.01 4.92
CA ARG A 18 -30.16 -1.97 4.26
C ARG A 18 -31.38 -2.28 5.14
N ASN A 19 -32.51 -2.59 4.50
CA ASN A 19 -33.69 -3.11 5.17
C ASN A 19 -33.39 -4.44 5.88
N LYS A 20 -34.14 -4.75 6.93
CA LYS A 20 -33.95 -6.00 7.69
C LYS A 20 -34.08 -7.25 6.82
N GLU A 21 -34.94 -7.22 5.80
CA GLU A 21 -35.16 -8.33 4.86
C GLU A 21 -33.91 -8.58 3.99
N ASN A 22 -33.20 -7.52 3.58
CA ASN A 22 -31.97 -7.60 2.79
C ASN A 22 -30.69 -7.61 3.64
N SER A 23 -30.81 -7.77 4.95
CA SER A 23 -29.68 -7.88 5.88
C SER A 23 -29.48 -9.31 6.39
N GLN A 24 -30.09 -10.28 5.74
CA GLN A 24 -29.96 -11.71 6.06
C GLN A 24 -28.75 -12.31 5.31
N ASP A 25 -28.16 -13.37 5.85
CA ASP A 25 -27.04 -14.09 5.20
C ASP A 25 -27.46 -14.72 3.85
N THR A 26 -28.76 -14.91 3.65
CA THR A 26 -29.35 -15.44 2.41
C THR A 26 -29.71 -14.37 1.38
N SER A 27 -29.52 -13.08 1.71
CA SER A 27 -29.90 -11.99 0.80
C SER A 27 -28.93 -11.94 -0.39
N SER A 28 -29.48 -11.93 -1.60
CA SER A 28 -28.64 -11.82 -2.81
C SER A 28 -28.11 -10.40 -2.99
N THR A 29 -26.97 -10.27 -3.67
CA THR A 29 -26.41 -8.96 -4.03
C THR A 29 -27.40 -8.16 -4.90
N GLU A 30 -28.11 -8.84 -5.79
CA GLU A 30 -29.13 -8.22 -6.66
C GLU A 30 -30.28 -7.62 -5.84
N SER A 31 -30.75 -8.28 -4.79
CA SER A 31 -31.83 -7.75 -3.95
C SER A 31 -31.40 -6.46 -3.25
N VAL A 32 -30.14 -6.39 -2.78
CA VAL A 32 -29.56 -5.20 -2.16
C VAL A 32 -29.37 -4.06 -3.17
N MET A 33 -28.90 -4.37 -4.36
CA MET A 33 -28.76 -3.38 -5.44
C MET A 33 -30.11 -2.77 -5.80
N LEU A 34 -31.14 -3.61 -6.01
CA LEU A 34 -32.49 -3.16 -6.36
C LEU A 34 -33.12 -2.32 -5.24
N GLU A 35 -32.94 -2.71 -3.97
CA GLU A 35 -33.37 -1.91 -2.83
C GLU A 35 -32.76 -0.51 -2.87
N TYR A 36 -31.45 -0.41 -3.04
CA TYR A 36 -30.75 0.87 -3.12
C TYR A 36 -31.21 1.72 -4.31
N LEU A 37 -31.30 1.13 -5.51
CA LEU A 37 -31.73 1.81 -6.73
C LEU A 37 -33.19 2.30 -6.68
N ASN A 38 -34.06 1.61 -5.95
CA ASN A 38 -35.46 1.99 -5.76
C ASN A 38 -35.65 3.04 -4.64
N SER A 39 -34.74 3.09 -3.67
CA SER A 39 -34.81 4.02 -2.54
C SER A 39 -34.11 5.36 -2.79
N SER A 40 -33.28 5.45 -3.82
CA SER A 40 -32.44 6.59 -4.13
C SER A 40 -32.93 7.37 -5.36
N ILE A 41 -32.68 8.68 -5.40
CA ILE A 41 -32.97 9.51 -6.58
C ILE A 41 -31.81 9.30 -7.58
N ILE A 42 -31.96 8.27 -8.42
CA ILE A 42 -30.95 7.86 -9.43
C ILE A 42 -31.67 7.80 -10.78
N SER A 43 -31.11 8.41 -11.81
CA SER A 43 -31.65 8.33 -13.17
C SER A 43 -31.50 6.92 -13.75
N ASN A 44 -32.44 6.51 -14.60
CA ASN A 44 -32.30 5.27 -15.34
C ASN A 44 -31.12 5.28 -16.34
N GLU A 45 -30.73 6.48 -16.81
CA GLU A 45 -29.57 6.68 -17.70
C GLU A 45 -28.23 6.63 -16.96
N ASP A 46 -28.23 6.64 -15.61
CA ASP A 46 -27.00 6.58 -14.84
C ASP A 46 -26.31 5.22 -15.01
N THR A 47 -24.98 5.25 -14.95
CA THR A 47 -24.15 4.06 -14.89
C THR A 47 -24.00 3.61 -13.44
N PHE A 48 -24.29 2.36 -13.16
CA PHE A 48 -24.11 1.73 -11.87
C PHE A 48 -22.89 0.81 -11.90
N MET A 49 -21.98 1.00 -10.96
CA MET A 49 -20.84 0.11 -10.77
C MET A 49 -20.94 -0.56 -9.39
N LEU A 50 -21.12 -1.87 -9.39
CA LEU A 50 -21.00 -2.68 -8.17
C LEU A 50 -19.54 -3.05 -7.95
N VAL A 51 -19.01 -2.79 -6.76
CA VAL A 51 -17.65 -3.15 -6.34
C VAL A 51 -17.73 -4.01 -5.09
N GLN A 52 -17.07 -5.16 -5.08
CA GLN A 52 -17.03 -6.03 -3.91
C GLN A 52 -15.85 -5.66 -3.00
N ALA A 53 -16.14 -5.50 -1.72
CA ALA A 53 -15.14 -5.13 -0.71
C ALA A 53 -14.13 -6.26 -0.44
N THR A 54 -14.47 -7.49 -0.82
CA THR A 54 -13.62 -8.68 -0.69
C THR A 54 -12.54 -8.79 -1.76
N SER A 55 -12.54 -7.90 -2.78
CA SER A 55 -11.56 -7.89 -3.89
C SER A 55 -10.51 -6.78 -3.68
N PRO A 56 -9.45 -7.00 -2.86
CA PRO A 56 -8.58 -5.94 -2.35
C PRO A 56 -7.60 -5.38 -3.39
N PHE A 57 -7.46 -6.04 -4.54
CA PHE A 57 -6.45 -5.68 -5.56
C PHE A 57 -6.98 -4.76 -6.66
N THR A 58 -8.23 -4.31 -6.55
CA THR A 58 -8.84 -3.42 -7.53
C THR A 58 -8.26 -2.01 -7.42
N GLN A 59 -7.80 -1.47 -8.55
CA GLN A 59 -7.18 -0.15 -8.66
C GLN A 59 -7.98 0.77 -9.55
N SER A 60 -7.76 2.09 -9.48
CA SER A 60 -8.47 3.09 -10.29
C SER A 60 -8.35 2.86 -11.80
N ILE A 61 -7.20 2.33 -12.27
CA ILE A 61 -6.99 2.01 -13.68
C ILE A 61 -8.00 0.96 -14.17
N HIS A 62 -8.29 -0.08 -13.36
CA HIS A 62 -9.23 -1.14 -13.72
C HIS A 62 -10.65 -0.59 -13.89
N PHE A 63 -11.06 0.36 -13.04
CA PHE A 63 -12.37 1.02 -13.17
C PHE A 63 -12.45 1.88 -14.43
N ASN A 64 -11.41 2.65 -14.73
CA ASN A 64 -11.38 3.52 -15.91
C ASN A 64 -11.46 2.69 -17.21
N GLU A 65 -10.64 1.66 -17.32
CA GLU A 65 -10.63 0.76 -18.49
C GLU A 65 -11.94 -0.03 -18.60
N GLY A 66 -12.51 -0.46 -17.46
CA GLY A 66 -13.84 -1.09 -17.41
C GLY A 66 -14.96 -0.17 -17.92
N LEU A 67 -14.93 1.13 -17.56
CA LEU A 67 -15.88 2.13 -18.06
C LEU A 67 -15.69 2.40 -19.55
N GLU A 68 -14.46 2.43 -20.05
CA GLU A 68 -14.20 2.54 -21.50
C GLU A 68 -14.75 1.34 -22.28
N LEU A 69 -14.61 0.13 -21.71
CA LEU A 69 -15.17 -1.09 -22.30
C LEU A 69 -16.72 -1.05 -22.31
N PHE A 70 -17.33 -0.51 -21.25
CA PHE A 70 -18.77 -0.39 -21.12
C PHE A 70 -19.39 0.49 -22.21
N ASN A 71 -18.66 1.47 -22.78
CA ASN A 71 -19.15 2.26 -23.91
C ASN A 71 -19.48 1.42 -25.18
N LYS A 72 -19.07 0.15 -25.23
CA LYS A 72 -19.25 -0.75 -26.37
C LYS A 72 -20.11 -1.99 -26.06
N HIS A 73 -20.54 -2.11 -24.80
CA HIS A 73 -21.27 -3.27 -24.28
C HIS A 73 -22.44 -2.81 -23.41
N ASP A 74 -23.44 -3.69 -23.25
CA ASP A 74 -24.61 -3.42 -22.42
C ASP A 74 -24.30 -3.61 -20.91
N SER A 75 -23.34 -4.47 -20.61
CA SER A 75 -22.78 -4.63 -19.28
C SER A 75 -21.31 -5.10 -19.33
N VAL A 76 -20.58 -4.90 -18.24
CA VAL A 76 -19.17 -5.33 -18.12
C VAL A 76 -18.98 -6.04 -16.80
N LEU A 77 -18.20 -7.11 -16.79
CA LEU A 77 -17.74 -7.78 -15.58
C LEU A 77 -16.22 -7.97 -15.60
N SER A 78 -15.62 -8.00 -14.42
CA SER A 78 -14.20 -8.29 -14.25
C SER A 78 -13.96 -9.79 -14.13
N CYS A 79 -12.92 -10.29 -14.82
CA CYS A 79 -12.47 -11.68 -14.76
C CYS A 79 -10.97 -11.76 -14.64
N CYS A 80 -10.47 -12.90 -14.15
CA CYS A 80 -9.06 -13.30 -14.24
C CYS A 80 -8.91 -14.54 -15.10
N ARG A 81 -7.79 -14.65 -15.80
CA ARG A 81 -7.46 -15.84 -16.56
C ARG A 81 -6.82 -16.91 -15.70
N SER A 82 -7.52 -18.04 -15.54
CA SER A 82 -7.00 -19.22 -14.84
C SER A 82 -6.46 -20.25 -15.82
N LYS A 83 -5.20 -20.63 -15.67
CA LYS A 83 -4.57 -21.72 -16.45
C LYS A 83 -4.66 -23.07 -15.73
N ARG A 84 -5.66 -23.24 -14.87
CA ARG A 84 -5.91 -24.50 -14.17
C ARG A 84 -6.84 -25.38 -15.01
N PHE A 85 -6.52 -26.68 -15.04
CA PHE A 85 -7.40 -27.69 -15.65
C PHE A 85 -8.56 -27.98 -14.70
N SER A 86 -9.77 -27.85 -15.17
CA SER A 86 -10.98 -28.03 -14.38
C SER A 86 -11.76 -29.29 -14.78
N TRP A 87 -12.40 -29.91 -13.77
CA TRP A 87 -13.17 -31.14 -13.91
C TRP A 87 -14.53 -30.99 -13.23
N LYS A 88 -15.56 -31.58 -13.81
CA LYS A 88 -16.91 -31.68 -13.22
C LYS A 88 -17.48 -33.05 -13.51
N ASN A 89 -17.95 -33.74 -12.49
CA ASN A 89 -18.58 -35.07 -12.61
C ASN A 89 -17.75 -36.08 -13.43
N GLY A 90 -16.42 -36.13 -13.19
CA GLY A 90 -15.52 -37.04 -13.87
C GLY A 90 -15.16 -36.69 -15.33
N LYS A 91 -15.55 -35.49 -15.81
CA LYS A 91 -15.24 -34.98 -17.15
C LYS A 91 -14.38 -33.71 -17.08
N ALA A 92 -13.36 -33.63 -17.94
CA ALA A 92 -12.61 -32.39 -18.13
C ALA A 92 -13.53 -31.34 -18.77
N LEU A 93 -13.44 -30.09 -18.27
CA LEU A 93 -14.28 -28.98 -18.74
C LEU A 93 -13.58 -28.09 -19.74
N ASN A 94 -12.28 -27.89 -19.61
CA ASN A 94 -11.57 -26.82 -20.33
C ASN A 94 -10.32 -27.30 -21.09
N TYR A 95 -10.14 -28.62 -21.25
CA TYR A 95 -9.08 -29.18 -22.09
C TYR A 95 -9.46 -30.57 -22.63
N ASP A 96 -8.79 -31.00 -23.70
CA ASP A 96 -8.90 -32.36 -24.23
C ASP A 96 -7.96 -33.31 -23.46
N ILE A 97 -8.52 -34.37 -22.85
CA ILE A 97 -7.75 -35.34 -22.06
C ILE A 97 -6.79 -36.19 -22.95
N TYR A 98 -7.07 -36.33 -24.22
CA TYR A 98 -6.25 -37.08 -25.19
C TYR A 98 -5.17 -36.20 -25.83
N ASN A 99 -5.35 -34.87 -25.79
CA ASN A 99 -4.38 -33.88 -26.28
C ASN A 99 -4.15 -32.78 -25.23
N ARG A 100 -3.68 -33.19 -24.07
CA ARG A 100 -3.47 -32.28 -22.92
C ARG A 100 -2.37 -31.27 -23.22
N PRO A 101 -2.69 -29.97 -23.29
CA PRO A 101 -1.69 -28.94 -23.51
C PRO A 101 -0.76 -28.78 -22.31
N ARG A 102 0.45 -28.28 -22.54
CA ARG A 102 1.29 -27.77 -21.43
C ARG A 102 0.63 -26.52 -20.86
N ARG A 103 0.82 -26.27 -19.56
CA ARG A 103 0.20 -25.13 -18.87
C ARG A 103 0.55 -23.78 -19.51
N GLN A 104 1.75 -23.63 -20.04
CA GLN A 104 2.19 -22.41 -20.73
C GLN A 104 1.52 -22.19 -22.10
N ASP A 105 1.13 -23.29 -22.77
CA ASP A 105 0.50 -23.27 -24.11
C ASP A 105 -1.03 -23.30 -24.02
N PHE A 106 -1.58 -23.38 -22.83
CA PHE A 106 -3.01 -23.39 -22.58
C PHE A 106 -3.51 -21.97 -22.38
N ASP A 107 -4.50 -21.55 -23.18
CA ASP A 107 -5.08 -20.20 -23.09
C ASP A 107 -5.78 -19.92 -21.76
N GLY A 108 -6.22 -20.98 -21.07
CA GLY A 108 -6.91 -20.85 -19.80
C GLY A 108 -8.41 -20.58 -19.97
N THR A 109 -9.06 -20.35 -18.84
CA THR A 109 -10.49 -20.01 -18.75
C THR A 109 -10.63 -18.71 -17.97
N LEU A 110 -11.47 -17.80 -18.44
CA LEU A 110 -11.83 -16.61 -17.70
C LEU A 110 -12.77 -16.98 -16.56
N ILE A 111 -12.45 -16.53 -15.36
CA ILE A 111 -13.21 -16.77 -14.14
C ILE A 111 -13.52 -15.41 -13.52
N GLU A 112 -14.78 -15.19 -13.13
CA GLU A 112 -15.16 -13.99 -12.39
C GLU A 112 -14.33 -13.87 -11.10
N ASN A 113 -13.79 -12.67 -10.85
CA ASN A 113 -13.02 -12.38 -9.64
C ASN A 113 -13.75 -11.43 -8.69
N GLY A 114 -15.03 -11.18 -8.95
CA GLY A 114 -15.87 -10.37 -8.08
C GLY A 114 -15.51 -8.89 -7.97
N ALA A 115 -14.42 -8.42 -8.62
CA ALA A 115 -13.89 -7.09 -8.35
C ALA A 115 -14.88 -5.97 -8.68
N PHE A 116 -15.51 -6.02 -9.87
CA PHE A 116 -16.56 -5.07 -10.23
C PHE A 116 -17.45 -5.55 -11.38
N TYR A 117 -18.66 -4.96 -11.41
CA TYR A 117 -19.67 -5.12 -12.45
C TYR A 117 -20.20 -3.75 -12.84
N ILE A 118 -20.40 -3.48 -14.12
CA ILE A 118 -20.89 -2.20 -14.66
C ILE A 118 -22.12 -2.47 -15.54
N SER A 119 -23.20 -1.74 -15.27
CA SER A 119 -24.44 -1.78 -16.05
C SER A 119 -25.17 -0.44 -15.97
N SER A 120 -26.11 -0.16 -16.87
CA SER A 120 -27.04 0.95 -16.68
C SER A 120 -28.04 0.63 -15.57
N VAL A 121 -28.52 1.67 -14.89
CA VAL A 121 -29.57 1.54 -13.87
C VAL A 121 -30.85 0.96 -14.48
N GLU A 122 -31.20 1.36 -15.72
CA GLU A 122 -32.34 0.84 -16.46
C GLU A 122 -32.25 -0.67 -16.65
N ALA A 123 -31.13 -1.17 -17.19
CA ALA A 123 -30.92 -2.59 -17.45
C ALA A 123 -31.01 -3.43 -16.17
N ILE A 124 -30.47 -2.93 -15.05
CA ILE A 124 -30.55 -3.62 -13.75
C ILE A 124 -32.00 -3.68 -13.27
N LYS A 125 -32.77 -2.61 -13.36
CA LYS A 125 -34.18 -2.57 -12.94
C LYS A 125 -35.06 -3.49 -13.79
N GLU A 126 -34.81 -3.58 -15.11
CA GLU A 126 -35.55 -4.43 -16.03
C GLU A 126 -35.21 -5.91 -15.84
N THR A 127 -33.94 -6.25 -15.85
CA THR A 127 -33.48 -7.65 -15.82
C THR A 127 -33.36 -8.23 -14.40
N LYS A 128 -33.34 -7.38 -13.39
CA LYS A 128 -33.08 -7.71 -11.98
C LYS A 128 -31.73 -8.44 -11.78
N ASN A 129 -30.77 -8.15 -12.66
CA ASN A 129 -29.46 -8.77 -12.66
C ASN A 129 -28.38 -7.70 -12.82
N ARG A 130 -27.17 -7.96 -12.26
CA ARG A 130 -26.00 -7.06 -12.36
C ARG A 130 -25.37 -7.05 -13.76
N ILE A 131 -25.62 -8.07 -14.58
CA ILE A 131 -25.15 -8.21 -15.96
C ILE A 131 -26.29 -8.61 -16.89
N SER A 132 -26.31 -8.06 -18.10
CA SER A 132 -27.31 -8.38 -19.13
C SER A 132 -26.83 -7.93 -20.51
N GLY A 133 -27.56 -8.36 -21.55
CA GLY A 133 -27.29 -7.95 -22.93
C GLY A 133 -25.96 -8.49 -23.50
N ASN A 134 -25.28 -7.66 -24.30
CA ASN A 134 -23.95 -7.94 -24.81
C ASN A 134 -22.91 -7.64 -23.74
N ILE A 135 -22.31 -8.70 -23.16
CA ILE A 135 -21.46 -8.62 -21.98
C ILE A 135 -19.99 -8.44 -22.40
N GLY A 136 -19.38 -7.33 -21.98
CA GLY A 136 -17.94 -7.11 -22.06
C GLY A 136 -17.19 -7.75 -20.88
N ILE A 137 -16.08 -8.41 -21.18
CA ILE A 137 -15.22 -8.99 -20.13
C ILE A 137 -13.96 -8.15 -20.01
N TYR A 138 -13.73 -7.60 -18.81
CA TYR A 138 -12.49 -6.92 -18.46
C TYR A 138 -11.55 -7.91 -17.77
N GLU A 139 -10.44 -8.25 -18.44
CA GLU A 139 -9.47 -9.22 -17.93
C GLU A 139 -8.47 -8.52 -17.01
N MET A 140 -8.45 -8.92 -15.73
CA MET A 140 -7.56 -8.44 -14.70
C MET A 140 -6.36 -9.38 -14.51
N PRO A 141 -5.23 -8.87 -13.94
CA PRO A 141 -4.08 -9.70 -13.61
C PRO A 141 -4.41 -10.91 -12.72
N GLU A 142 -3.71 -12.04 -12.90
CA GLU A 142 -3.99 -13.31 -12.19
C GLU A 142 -4.01 -13.18 -10.66
N TYR A 143 -3.16 -12.30 -10.07
CA TYR A 143 -3.14 -12.12 -8.61
C TYR A 143 -4.43 -11.52 -8.05
N THR A 144 -5.26 -10.86 -8.86
CA THR A 144 -6.56 -10.29 -8.47
C THR A 144 -7.65 -11.36 -8.31
N TYR A 145 -7.35 -12.63 -8.61
CA TYR A 145 -8.25 -13.76 -8.36
C TYR A 145 -8.47 -14.02 -6.86
N THR A 146 -7.55 -13.58 -6.00
CA THR A 146 -7.66 -13.79 -4.54
C THR A 146 -8.67 -12.82 -3.96
N GLU A 147 -9.76 -13.35 -3.42
CA GLU A 147 -10.76 -12.64 -2.63
C GLU A 147 -10.51 -12.90 -1.14
N ILE A 148 -11.03 -12.04 -0.26
CA ILE A 148 -10.94 -12.19 1.20
C ILE A 148 -12.31 -12.63 1.72
N ASP A 149 -12.53 -13.94 1.78
CA ASP A 149 -13.76 -14.54 2.29
C ASP A 149 -13.54 -15.20 3.66
N GLU A 150 -12.35 -15.74 3.91
CA GLU A 150 -11.96 -16.38 5.16
C GLU A 150 -10.71 -15.70 5.76
N PRO A 151 -10.48 -15.82 7.09
CA PRO A 151 -9.33 -15.20 7.75
C PRO A 151 -7.97 -15.57 7.13
N GLU A 152 -7.83 -16.79 6.61
CA GLU A 152 -6.63 -17.30 5.98
C GLU A 152 -6.30 -16.59 4.67
N ASP A 153 -7.31 -16.11 3.95
CA ASP A 153 -7.14 -15.36 2.68
C ASP A 153 -6.41 -14.04 2.92
N TRP A 154 -6.54 -13.47 4.12
CA TRP A 154 -5.84 -12.25 4.49
C TRP A 154 -4.31 -12.38 4.38
N ILE A 155 -3.77 -13.52 4.80
CA ILE A 155 -2.33 -13.79 4.75
C ILE A 155 -1.84 -13.82 3.30
N VAL A 156 -2.61 -14.48 2.43
CA VAL A 156 -2.31 -14.56 0.99
C VAL A 156 -2.44 -13.19 0.35
N ALA A 157 -3.54 -12.48 0.62
CA ALA A 157 -3.80 -11.15 0.09
C ALA A 157 -2.73 -10.14 0.52
N GLU A 158 -2.30 -10.16 1.78
CA GLU A 158 -1.22 -9.27 2.25
C GLU A 158 0.10 -9.53 1.53
N SER A 159 0.45 -10.80 1.31
CA SER A 159 1.67 -11.18 0.58
C SER A 159 1.63 -10.72 -0.89
N LEU A 160 0.48 -10.91 -1.56
CA LEU A 160 0.27 -10.46 -2.94
C LEU A 160 0.25 -8.93 -3.04
N MET A 161 -0.39 -8.25 -2.09
CA MET A 161 -0.44 -6.79 -2.02
C MET A 161 0.98 -6.20 -1.93
N LYS A 162 1.80 -6.74 -1.01
CA LYS A 162 3.21 -6.35 -0.89
C LYS A 162 3.97 -6.58 -2.19
N ARG A 163 3.74 -7.72 -2.85
CA ARG A 163 4.49 -8.08 -4.05
C ARG A 163 4.10 -7.29 -5.30
N PHE A 164 2.81 -7.09 -5.54
CA PHE A 164 2.31 -6.61 -6.84
C PHE A 164 1.81 -5.17 -6.82
N ILE A 165 1.48 -4.63 -5.66
CA ILE A 165 0.92 -3.27 -5.56
C ILE A 165 1.86 -2.35 -4.76
N LEU A 166 2.21 -2.72 -3.54
CA LEU A 166 3.01 -1.85 -2.67
C LEU A 166 4.50 -1.82 -3.05
N ASN A 167 5.06 -2.91 -3.60
CA ASN A 167 6.46 -2.97 -4.02
C ASN A 167 6.69 -2.57 -5.49
N ASN A 168 5.62 -2.34 -6.27
CA ASN A 168 5.75 -1.98 -7.69
C ASN A 168 5.92 -0.48 -7.94
N GLU A 169 5.75 0.36 -6.94
CA GLU A 169 6.32 1.70 -7.04
C GLU A 169 7.83 1.58 -6.89
N VAL A 170 8.54 1.52 -8.01
CA VAL A 170 9.97 1.81 -8.04
C VAL A 170 10.11 3.20 -7.42
N LYS A 171 10.54 3.24 -6.15
CA LYS A 171 10.76 4.52 -5.48
C LYS A 171 11.75 5.29 -6.30
N ASP A 172 11.34 6.41 -6.86
CA ASP A 172 12.23 7.28 -7.60
C ASP A 172 13.06 8.11 -6.62
N PHE A 173 14.29 7.68 -6.45
CA PHE A 173 15.26 8.36 -5.59
C PHE A 173 15.88 9.58 -6.27
N SER A 174 15.73 9.76 -7.57
CA SER A 174 16.39 10.83 -8.35
C SER A 174 15.97 12.24 -7.91
N ASN A 175 14.77 12.38 -7.36
CA ASN A 175 14.22 13.66 -6.90
C ASN A 175 14.59 13.97 -5.43
N ILE A 176 15.21 13.06 -4.70
CA ILE A 176 15.54 13.26 -3.30
C ILE A 176 16.75 14.18 -3.15
N LYS A 177 16.59 15.26 -2.40
CA LYS A 177 17.62 16.26 -2.11
C LYS A 177 18.10 16.27 -0.67
N LEU A 178 17.30 15.68 0.24
CA LEU A 178 17.58 15.62 1.67
C LEU A 178 17.29 14.21 2.20
N PHE A 179 18.25 13.65 2.90
CA PHE A 179 18.08 12.41 3.67
C PHE A 179 18.30 12.67 5.16
N LEU A 180 17.32 12.32 5.97
CA LEU A 180 17.39 12.40 7.42
C LEU A 180 17.19 11.01 8.07
N SER A 181 17.91 10.76 9.15
CA SER A 181 17.83 9.53 9.93
C SER A 181 17.49 9.81 11.38
N ASP A 182 16.61 8.99 11.98
CA ASP A 182 16.56 8.89 13.42
C ASP A 182 17.88 8.30 13.97
N VAL A 183 18.10 8.40 15.25
CA VAL A 183 19.30 7.89 15.90
C VAL A 183 19.00 6.59 16.65
N ASP A 184 18.14 6.64 17.66
CA ASP A 184 17.84 5.49 18.49
C ASP A 184 16.89 4.54 17.75
N GLY A 185 17.26 3.27 17.68
CA GLY A 185 16.54 2.27 16.91
C GLY A 185 16.80 2.26 15.39
N VAL A 186 17.60 3.23 14.88
CA VAL A 186 18.04 3.30 13.48
C VAL A 186 19.56 3.24 13.36
N LEU A 187 20.26 4.27 13.84
CA LEU A 187 21.73 4.29 13.87
C LEU A 187 22.29 3.43 15.01
N THR A 188 21.48 3.18 16.04
CA THR A 188 21.74 2.28 17.15
C THR A 188 20.71 1.14 17.17
N ASP A 189 20.96 0.14 17.99
CA ASP A 189 20.04 -0.99 18.23
C ASP A 189 18.94 -0.68 19.27
N ALA A 190 18.74 0.61 19.60
CA ALA A 190 17.88 1.13 20.68
C ALA A 190 18.31 0.67 22.08
N GLY A 191 19.42 -0.04 22.22
CA GLY A 191 19.97 -0.45 23.49
C GLY A 191 20.70 0.72 24.19
N MET A 192 20.46 0.84 25.49
CA MET A 192 21.09 1.84 26.34
C MET A 192 22.02 1.12 27.34
N TYR A 193 23.29 1.45 27.30
CA TYR A 193 24.31 0.90 28.22
C TYR A 193 24.64 1.93 29.29
N TYR A 194 24.54 1.57 30.56
CA TYR A 194 24.87 2.43 31.70
C TYR A 194 25.95 1.83 32.53
N THR A 195 26.87 2.69 33.04
CA THR A 195 27.79 2.30 34.12
C THR A 195 27.11 2.55 35.47
N GLU A 196 27.66 1.96 36.53
CA GLU A 196 27.22 2.25 37.90
C GLU A 196 27.46 3.74 38.30
N GLN A 197 28.35 4.43 37.61
CA GLN A 197 28.63 5.85 37.81
C GLN A 197 27.68 6.77 37.06
N GLY A 198 26.79 6.18 36.23
CA GLY A 198 25.78 6.90 35.46
C GLY A 198 26.23 7.34 34.05
N ASP A 199 27.41 6.89 33.59
CA ASP A 199 27.80 7.11 32.20
C ASP A 199 26.92 6.29 31.24
N GLU A 200 26.61 6.88 30.09
CA GLU A 200 25.80 6.28 29.09
C GLU A 200 26.61 6.01 27.82
N PHE A 201 26.44 4.84 27.24
CA PHE A 201 27.07 4.44 25.97
C PHE A 201 26.03 3.97 24.97
N LYS A 202 26.30 4.23 23.70
CA LYS A 202 25.53 3.72 22.54
C LYS A 202 26.46 3.07 21.52
N LYS A 203 25.99 1.99 20.92
CA LYS A 203 26.69 1.31 19.82
C LYS A 203 26.20 1.87 18.49
N PHE A 204 27.12 2.42 17.69
CA PHE A 204 26.85 2.85 16.31
C PHE A 204 27.50 1.90 15.31
N CYS A 205 26.81 1.61 14.21
CA CYS A 205 27.38 0.85 13.10
C CYS A 205 28.28 1.73 12.22
N THR A 206 29.45 1.22 11.87
CA THR A 206 30.39 1.96 11.00
C THR A 206 29.94 1.98 9.56
N TYR A 207 29.22 0.98 9.10
CA TYR A 207 28.68 0.93 7.72
C TYR A 207 27.68 2.05 7.46
N ASP A 208 26.85 2.43 8.45
CA ASP A 208 25.92 3.55 8.33
C ASP A 208 26.66 4.88 8.15
N GLY A 209 27.78 5.05 8.86
CA GLY A 209 28.62 6.23 8.66
C GLY A 209 29.17 6.35 7.23
N MET A 210 29.57 5.22 6.64
CA MET A 210 29.99 5.19 5.24
C MET A 210 28.80 5.45 4.30
N GLY A 211 27.61 4.99 4.63
CA GLY A 211 26.37 5.26 3.89
C GLY A 211 26.13 6.76 3.72
N PHE A 212 26.16 7.54 4.79
CA PHE A 212 26.03 9.01 4.74
C PHE A 212 27.06 9.64 3.81
N GLN A 213 28.33 9.26 3.92
CA GLN A 213 29.41 9.81 3.09
C GLN A 213 29.22 9.48 1.60
N LEU A 214 28.72 8.30 1.28
CA LEU A 214 28.45 7.92 -0.10
C LEU A 214 27.29 8.74 -0.69
N LEU A 215 26.23 8.94 0.10
CA LEU A 215 25.08 9.72 -0.35
C LEU A 215 25.42 11.21 -0.51
N GLN A 216 26.23 11.80 0.38
CA GLN A 216 26.71 13.18 0.22
C GLN A 216 27.49 13.39 -1.10
N LYS A 217 28.21 12.38 -1.57
CA LYS A 217 28.94 12.48 -2.85
C LYS A 217 28.02 12.58 -4.07
N THR A 218 26.76 12.19 -3.95
CA THR A 218 25.75 12.38 -5.02
C THR A 218 25.11 13.77 -5.00
N GLY A 219 25.44 14.61 -4.02
CA GLY A 219 24.87 15.95 -3.84
C GLY A 219 23.63 15.99 -2.93
N VAL A 220 23.17 14.86 -2.40
CA VAL A 220 22.09 14.80 -1.43
C VAL A 220 22.61 15.27 -0.07
N LYS A 221 21.93 16.25 0.55
CA LYS A 221 22.24 16.67 1.92
C LYS A 221 21.78 15.61 2.91
N VAL A 222 22.57 15.41 3.96
CA VAL A 222 22.31 14.37 4.96
C VAL A 222 22.27 14.89 6.37
N GLY A 223 21.50 14.26 7.26
CA GLY A 223 21.45 14.67 8.64
C GLY A 223 20.82 13.63 9.58
N ILE A 224 20.86 13.97 10.87
CA ILE A 224 20.14 13.25 11.91
C ILE A 224 19.05 14.12 12.52
N LEU A 225 18.00 13.46 13.01
CA LEU A 225 16.84 14.10 13.62
C LEU A 225 16.35 13.22 14.78
N THR A 226 16.81 13.52 16.00
CA THR A 226 16.55 12.72 17.19
C THR A 226 15.78 13.49 18.27
N THR A 227 14.92 12.79 18.99
CA THR A 227 14.20 13.34 20.14
C THR A 227 15.13 13.54 21.35
N GLU A 228 16.20 12.75 21.44
CA GLU A 228 17.19 12.90 22.50
C GLU A 228 18.13 14.08 22.29
N ASP A 229 18.42 14.78 23.37
CA ASP A 229 19.41 15.86 23.43
C ASP A 229 20.64 15.40 24.20
N LYS A 230 21.51 14.65 23.51
CA LYS A 230 22.73 14.05 24.08
C LYS A 230 23.98 14.45 23.31
N GLU A 231 25.03 14.81 24.06
CA GLU A 231 26.33 15.16 23.48
C GLU A 231 26.94 14.00 22.64
N LEU A 232 26.65 12.76 23.02
CA LEU A 232 27.11 11.58 22.32
C LEU A 232 26.61 11.57 20.83
N ASN A 233 25.35 11.95 20.61
CA ASN A 233 24.76 12.03 19.27
C ASN A 233 25.40 13.18 18.47
N ARG A 234 25.64 14.35 19.09
CA ARG A 234 26.34 15.48 18.44
C ARG A 234 27.76 15.13 18.02
N ARG A 235 28.51 14.43 18.87
CA ARG A 235 29.86 13.94 18.53
C ARG A 235 29.83 13.00 17.36
N ARG A 236 28.83 12.13 17.28
CA ARG A 236 28.66 11.22 16.15
C ARG A 236 28.37 11.98 14.86
N ALA A 237 27.40 12.90 14.86
CA ALA A 237 27.05 13.74 13.71
C ALA A 237 28.27 14.53 13.21
N LYS A 238 28.99 15.19 14.12
CA LYS A 238 30.21 15.94 13.80
C LYS A 238 31.30 15.05 13.20
N LYS A 239 31.53 13.85 13.76
CA LYS A 239 32.51 12.88 13.22
C LYS A 239 32.16 12.43 11.82
N LEU A 240 30.88 12.34 11.49
CA LEU A 240 30.42 11.94 10.15
C LEU A 240 30.37 13.11 9.16
N GLY A 241 30.50 14.35 9.63
CA GLY A 241 30.41 15.55 8.78
C GLY A 241 29.02 15.74 8.18
N LEU A 242 27.96 15.47 8.97
CA LEU A 242 26.59 15.62 8.49
C LEU A 242 26.25 17.10 8.26
N ASP A 243 25.39 17.36 7.25
CA ASP A 243 24.95 18.72 6.92
C ASP A 243 23.96 19.27 7.95
N PHE A 244 23.16 18.37 8.57
CA PHE A 244 22.16 18.72 9.58
C PHE A 244 22.25 17.82 10.79
N ASP A 245 22.02 18.44 11.96
CA ASP A 245 22.16 17.82 13.28
C ASP A 245 21.09 18.38 14.23
N PHE A 246 19.91 17.73 14.28
CA PHE A 246 18.78 18.15 15.09
C PHE A 246 18.60 17.25 16.31
N HIS A 247 18.64 17.86 17.49
CA HIS A 247 18.48 17.21 18.80
C HIS A 247 17.29 17.78 19.56
N GLY A 248 16.72 17.03 20.50
CA GLY A 248 15.55 17.45 21.26
C GLY A 248 14.28 17.65 20.40
N ALA A 249 14.22 17.02 19.25
CA ALA A 249 13.18 17.18 18.24
C ALA A 249 11.86 16.53 18.71
N LYS A 250 10.99 17.30 19.40
CA LYS A 250 9.66 16.83 19.84
C LYS A 250 8.67 16.75 18.69
N ASP A 251 8.67 17.71 17.77
CA ASP A 251 7.86 17.72 16.55
C ASP A 251 8.76 17.60 15.31
N LYS A 252 9.10 16.37 14.97
CA LYS A 252 9.97 16.07 13.82
C LYS A 252 9.42 16.59 12.49
N LEU A 253 8.09 16.52 12.31
CA LEU A 253 7.46 16.98 11.07
C LEU A 253 7.57 18.49 10.89
N GLN A 254 7.32 19.27 11.97
CA GLN A 254 7.41 20.72 11.89
C GLN A 254 8.85 21.17 11.64
N ILE A 255 9.83 20.55 12.30
CA ILE A 255 11.27 20.86 12.09
C ILE A 255 11.65 20.63 10.62
N VAL A 256 11.20 19.53 10.01
CA VAL A 256 11.53 19.23 8.61
C VAL A 256 10.78 20.15 7.65
N LYS A 257 9.53 20.57 7.94
CA LYS A 257 8.84 21.59 7.17
C LYS A 257 9.59 22.92 7.14
N ASP A 258 10.07 23.36 8.30
CA ASP A 258 10.84 24.61 8.42
C ASP A 258 12.19 24.49 7.67
N LEU A 259 12.83 23.33 7.75
CA LEU A 259 14.05 23.04 7.01
C LEU A 259 13.79 23.04 5.50
N CYS A 260 12.69 22.45 5.04
CA CYS A 260 12.32 22.45 3.61
C CYS A 260 12.16 23.87 3.06
N ILE A 261 11.52 24.76 3.84
CA ILE A 261 11.40 26.18 3.45
C ILE A 261 12.78 26.82 3.33
N LYS A 262 13.66 26.60 4.30
CA LYS A 262 15.02 27.16 4.31
C LYS A 262 15.87 26.66 3.15
N GLU A 263 15.76 25.40 2.81
CA GLU A 263 16.53 24.74 1.76
C GLU A 263 15.88 24.87 0.37
N ASN A 264 14.71 25.50 0.27
CA ASN A 264 13.90 25.63 -0.94
C ASN A 264 13.60 24.28 -1.63
N ILE A 265 13.17 23.32 -0.81
CA ILE A 265 12.72 21.97 -1.21
C ILE A 265 11.34 21.67 -0.63
N THR A 266 10.72 20.60 -1.08
CA THR A 266 9.42 20.11 -0.59
C THR A 266 9.57 18.82 0.20
N LEU A 267 8.56 18.44 1.00
CA LEU A 267 8.58 17.16 1.73
C LEU A 267 8.68 15.94 0.79
N SER A 268 8.21 16.06 -0.46
CA SER A 268 8.35 15.01 -1.47
C SER A 268 9.79 14.78 -1.93
N GLU A 269 10.69 15.74 -1.68
CA GLU A 269 12.12 15.66 -1.98
C GLU A 269 12.96 15.23 -0.77
N VAL A 270 12.28 14.81 0.31
CA VAL A 270 12.91 14.31 1.55
C VAL A 270 12.76 12.81 1.65
N ALA A 271 13.85 12.12 1.99
CA ALA A 271 13.85 10.74 2.46
C ALA A 271 14.09 10.71 3.98
N TYR A 272 13.34 9.87 4.68
CA TYR A 272 13.49 9.73 6.14
C TYR A 272 13.40 8.26 6.56
N ILE A 273 14.26 7.86 7.49
CA ILE A 273 14.23 6.56 8.14
C ILE A 273 14.00 6.72 9.65
N GLY A 274 13.03 5.96 10.18
CA GLY A 274 12.64 5.97 11.59
C GLY A 274 12.02 4.65 12.02
N ASP A 275 11.96 4.36 13.31
CA ASP A 275 11.60 3.06 13.87
C ASP A 275 10.39 3.09 14.81
N ASP A 276 10.10 4.22 15.46
CA ASP A 276 9.10 4.30 16.53
C ASP A 276 8.07 5.43 16.29
N VAL A 277 7.04 5.47 17.13
CA VAL A 277 5.84 6.33 16.99
C VAL A 277 6.13 7.83 16.94
N ASN A 278 7.24 8.28 17.52
CA ASN A 278 7.70 9.67 17.43
C ASN A 278 8.11 10.08 16.00
N CYS A 279 8.37 9.09 15.12
CA CYS A 279 8.67 9.25 13.70
C CYS A 279 7.43 9.24 12.81
N PHE A 280 6.29 8.76 13.32
CA PHE A 280 5.08 8.48 12.52
C PHE A 280 4.63 9.69 11.71
N GLY A 281 4.57 10.89 12.34
CA GLY A 281 4.12 12.11 11.67
C GLY A 281 4.99 12.47 10.46
N LEU A 282 6.31 12.37 10.58
CA LEU A 282 7.24 12.67 9.50
C LEU A 282 7.22 11.58 8.42
N LEU A 283 7.29 10.32 8.82
CA LEU A 283 7.25 9.16 7.90
C LEU A 283 6.00 9.14 7.00
N SER A 284 4.87 9.64 7.51
CA SER A 284 3.62 9.70 6.75
C SER A 284 3.55 10.83 5.72
N HIS A 285 4.56 11.74 5.67
CA HIS A 285 4.50 12.95 4.82
C HIS A 285 5.70 13.14 3.90
N VAL A 286 6.80 12.43 4.11
CA VAL A 286 7.99 12.53 3.24
C VAL A 286 7.83 11.77 1.93
N GLY A 287 8.63 12.16 0.92
CA GLY A 287 8.61 11.49 -0.39
C GLY A 287 9.02 10.02 -0.31
N ILE A 288 10.08 9.71 0.45
CA ILE A 288 10.51 8.34 0.69
C ILE A 288 10.62 8.08 2.19
N ALA A 289 9.74 7.23 2.69
CA ALA A 289 9.76 6.75 4.07
C ALA A 289 10.34 5.35 4.16
N ALA A 290 11.22 5.10 5.13
CA ALA A 290 11.78 3.79 5.40
C ALA A 290 11.79 3.46 6.89
N CYS A 291 11.82 2.17 7.22
CA CYS A 291 12.00 1.71 8.59
C CYS A 291 12.88 0.46 8.67
N PRO A 292 13.61 0.25 9.79
CA PRO A 292 14.32 -0.97 10.06
C PRO A 292 13.39 -2.19 10.16
N ASN A 293 13.97 -3.39 10.01
CA ASN A 293 13.20 -4.63 10.19
C ASN A 293 12.59 -4.78 11.59
N ASN A 294 13.24 -4.28 12.62
CA ASN A 294 12.77 -4.30 14.01
C ASN A 294 11.98 -3.06 14.44
N ALA A 295 11.55 -2.20 13.51
CA ALA A 295 10.65 -1.09 13.82
C ALA A 295 9.33 -1.60 14.43
N VAL A 296 8.66 -0.74 15.22
CA VAL A 296 7.37 -1.11 15.83
C VAL A 296 6.28 -1.29 14.78
N ASP A 297 5.30 -2.16 15.03
CA ASP A 297 4.26 -2.53 14.07
C ASP A 297 3.46 -1.33 13.54
N LYS A 298 3.23 -0.32 14.37
CA LYS A 298 2.55 0.91 13.96
C LYS A 298 3.29 1.67 12.86
N ILE A 299 4.62 1.63 12.85
CA ILE A 299 5.45 2.23 11.80
C ILE A 299 5.42 1.37 10.54
N LYS A 300 5.56 0.06 10.69
CA LYS A 300 5.48 -0.90 9.56
C LYS A 300 4.13 -0.86 8.84
N ALA A 301 3.08 -0.43 9.53
CA ALA A 301 1.73 -0.29 8.98
C ALA A 301 1.50 1.01 8.17
N ILE A 302 2.46 1.93 8.12
CA ILE A 302 2.35 3.15 7.30
C ILE A 302 2.28 2.74 5.82
N PRO A 303 1.27 3.21 5.05
CA PRO A 303 1.17 2.90 3.64
C PRO A 303 2.44 3.28 2.88
N ASN A 304 2.91 2.40 1.99
CA ASN A 304 4.09 2.61 1.16
C ASN A 304 5.42 2.82 1.89
N ILE A 305 5.50 2.52 3.19
CA ILE A 305 6.78 2.55 3.90
C ILE A 305 7.70 1.42 3.41
N MET A 306 8.96 1.76 3.17
CA MET A 306 9.97 0.79 2.78
C MET A 306 10.50 0.07 4.03
N GLN A 307 10.12 -1.19 4.20
CA GLN A 307 10.65 -2.04 5.27
C GLN A 307 11.98 -2.64 4.83
N LEU A 308 13.05 -2.23 5.48
CA LEU A 308 14.40 -2.71 5.20
C LEU A 308 14.64 -4.08 5.86
N LYS A 309 15.63 -4.83 5.37
CA LYS A 309 15.93 -6.18 5.87
C LYS A 309 16.76 -6.16 7.14
N ARG A 310 17.61 -5.12 7.31
CA ARG A 310 18.48 -4.98 8.45
C ARG A 310 17.76 -4.35 9.63
N ASN A 311 18.21 -4.70 10.84
CA ASN A 311 17.78 -4.05 12.09
C ASN A 311 18.51 -2.73 12.30
N GLY A 312 17.93 -1.85 13.13
CA GLY A 312 18.63 -0.67 13.61
C GLY A 312 19.94 -1.04 14.27
N GLY A 313 20.97 -0.21 14.08
CA GLY A 313 22.33 -0.44 14.57
C GLY A 313 23.13 -1.53 13.86
N ASP A 314 22.56 -2.13 12.79
CA ASP A 314 23.20 -3.22 12.03
C ASP A 314 23.42 -2.85 10.55
N GLY A 315 23.63 -1.57 10.26
CA GLY A 315 23.89 -1.09 8.92
C GLY A 315 22.63 -0.86 8.07
N VAL A 316 21.50 -0.56 8.70
CA VAL A 316 20.22 -0.33 8.01
C VAL A 316 20.23 0.96 7.19
N VAL A 317 20.92 2.01 7.66
CA VAL A 317 21.08 3.25 6.88
C VAL A 317 21.95 2.97 5.64
N ARG A 318 22.98 2.14 5.78
CA ARG A 318 23.78 1.70 4.63
C ARG A 318 22.94 0.95 3.60
N GLU A 319 22.10 0.02 4.03
CA GLU A 319 21.16 -0.69 3.14
C GLU A 319 20.26 0.28 2.41
N PHE A 320 19.67 1.26 3.12
CA PHE A 320 18.78 2.25 2.52
C PHE A 320 19.52 3.13 1.50
N VAL A 321 20.73 3.58 1.82
CA VAL A 321 21.53 4.41 0.92
C VAL A 321 21.92 3.66 -0.37
N GLU A 322 22.16 2.36 -0.30
CA GLU A 322 22.48 1.58 -1.50
C GLU A 322 21.37 1.61 -2.56
N LEU A 323 20.12 1.84 -2.15
CA LEU A 323 18.99 2.01 -3.06
C LEU A 323 19.02 3.36 -3.83
N PHE A 324 19.72 4.39 -3.28
CA PHE A 324 19.96 5.65 -4.01
C PHE A 324 21.08 5.53 -5.03
N LEU A 325 21.92 4.51 -4.91
CA LEU A 325 23.14 4.34 -5.70
C LEU A 325 22.94 3.30 -6.80
N SER A 326 21.84 2.56 -6.77
CA SER A 326 21.47 1.55 -7.76
C SER A 326 20.70 2.17 -8.92
#